data_74ffffe5a2dcc7fa11b77bfef52ed72c
#
_entry.id   74ffffe5a2dcc7fa11b77bfef52ed72c
#
_cell.length_a   1.000
_cell.length_b   1.000
_cell.length_c   1.000
_cell.angle_alpha   90.00
_cell.angle_beta   90.00
_cell.angle_gamma   90.00
#
_symmetry.space_group_name_H-M   'P 1'
#
loop_
_entity.id
_entity.type
_entity.pdbx_description
1 polymer ?
#
loop_
_entity_poly.entity_id
_entity_poly.type
_entity_poly.pdbx_seq_one_letter_code
_entity_poly.pdbx_strand_id
1 'polypeptide(L)'
;MKKHPHVCILTSQYFDWGIYGGFGSMSRKLAESLVRAGHPVSVIVPGRQGQQPTETIGGVEIRSFSSRNVVDACRLIRSSKADIFHSQDPTVLTYLAQRIHPRRAHLVTSRDPRELSDWWIEFLYATPMRRLLTPLNYLTESGLLVRQAVRRADAVYCPAHFLKDKVKRLYGLPVLPTMLPNLIDVPATLPQKAARPTITFVARWDKRKRPWIFLELAAQFPDYRFVAVGQGSASAESGFDAQLRQKFRGVPNLEMPGLINRFREPERMHRILSDTWIFVSTAVREGLPLTFLEAAAYGCPIISRVDPDQFASRFGKQVQDDDYASALRSLLAEAPLEKGRAAYDYVRETYETSKALAAHQEQYARFAA
;
A
#
# COMPACT_ATOMS: atom_id res chain seq x y z
N MET A 1 -3.81 2.66 32.96
CA MET A 1 -3.69 2.63 31.49
C MET A 1 -4.01 4.01 30.90
N LYS A 2 -3.14 4.55 30.06
CA LYS A 2 -3.42 5.80 29.35
C LYS A 2 -4.51 5.56 28.32
N LYS A 3 -5.56 6.38 28.30
CA LYS A 3 -6.66 6.28 27.34
C LYS A 3 -6.17 6.52 25.88
N HIS A 4 -5.16 7.35 25.69
CA HIS A 4 -4.57 7.71 24.41
C HIS A 4 -3.03 7.62 24.50
N PRO A 5 -2.44 6.43 24.31
CA PRO A 5 -0.99 6.29 24.32
C PRO A 5 -0.34 7.06 23.17
N HIS A 6 0.87 7.56 23.38
CA HIS A 6 1.67 8.14 22.31
C HIS A 6 2.23 7.03 21.42
N VAL A 7 1.85 7.05 20.13
CA VAL A 7 2.29 6.07 19.14
C VAL A 7 3.37 6.68 18.25
N CYS A 8 4.55 6.05 18.22
CA CYS A 8 5.59 6.35 17.24
C CYS A 8 5.53 5.35 16.09
N ILE A 9 5.19 5.82 14.90
CA ILE A 9 5.18 5.01 13.69
C ILE A 9 6.59 5.00 13.08
N LEU A 10 7.16 3.80 12.93
CA LEU A 10 8.40 3.57 12.20
C LEU A 10 8.04 3.09 10.79
N THR A 11 8.47 3.81 9.76
CA THR A 11 8.12 3.48 8.38
C THR A 11 9.24 3.85 7.41
N SER A 12 9.34 3.14 6.30
CA SER A 12 10.26 3.46 5.20
C SER A 12 9.72 4.53 4.25
N GLN A 13 8.41 4.81 4.31
CA GLN A 13 7.72 5.75 3.44
C GLN A 13 6.60 6.46 4.20
N TYR A 14 6.47 7.76 3.98
CA TYR A 14 5.33 8.55 4.42
C TYR A 14 4.88 9.41 3.24
N PHE A 15 3.61 9.36 2.89
CA PHE A 15 3.08 10.15 1.79
C PHE A 15 3.05 11.63 2.20
N ASP A 16 3.35 12.38 1.40
CA ASP A 16 3.93 13.29 0.50
C ASP A 16 5.50 13.44 0.58
N TRP A 17 6.20 12.48 1.14
CA TRP A 17 7.65 12.52 1.31
C TRP A 17 8.36 11.75 0.18
N GLY A 18 8.20 12.23 -1.05
CA GLY A 18 9.01 11.88 -2.23
C GLY A 18 8.87 10.46 -2.78
N ILE A 19 8.12 9.57 -2.12
CA ILE A 19 7.73 8.28 -2.67
C ILE A 19 6.22 8.15 -2.59
N TYR A 20 5.59 8.03 -3.74
CA TYR A 20 4.15 7.86 -3.89
C TYR A 20 3.82 6.38 -4.02
N GLY A 21 3.38 5.76 -2.94
CA GLY A 21 3.02 4.35 -2.91
C GLY A 21 2.03 4.01 -1.80
N GLY A 22 1.46 2.82 -1.86
CA GLY A 22 0.47 2.36 -0.90
C GLY A 22 0.95 2.38 0.55
N PHE A 23 2.22 2.03 0.80
CA PHE A 23 2.82 2.07 2.13
C PHE A 23 2.78 3.46 2.76
N GLY A 24 3.30 4.46 2.03
CA GLY A 24 3.33 5.83 2.50
C GLY A 24 1.92 6.38 2.73
N SER A 25 0.99 6.07 1.83
CA SER A 25 -0.41 6.48 1.95
C SER A 25 -1.06 5.89 3.19
N MET A 26 -0.84 4.59 3.45
CA MET A 26 -1.42 3.93 4.61
C MET A 26 -0.81 4.42 5.92
N SER A 27 0.52 4.62 5.97
CA SER A 27 1.20 5.16 7.15
C SER A 27 0.66 6.55 7.50
N ARG A 28 0.47 7.42 6.51
CA ARG A 28 -0.12 8.74 6.69
C ARG A 28 -1.57 8.66 7.17
N LYS A 29 -2.40 7.86 6.50
CA LYS A 29 -3.80 7.73 6.85
C LYS A 29 -4.00 7.22 8.27
N LEU A 30 -3.24 6.19 8.68
CA LEU A 30 -3.25 5.68 10.05
C LEU A 30 -2.84 6.77 11.05
N ALA A 31 -1.71 7.45 10.81
CA ALA A 31 -1.20 8.49 11.68
C ALA A 31 -2.20 9.64 11.88
N GLU A 32 -2.72 10.20 10.78
CA GLU A 32 -3.71 11.29 10.84
C GLU A 32 -5.03 10.84 11.47
N SER A 33 -5.45 9.60 11.26
CA SER A 33 -6.69 9.07 11.87
C SER A 33 -6.53 8.89 13.38
N LEU A 34 -5.37 8.46 13.84
CA LEU A 34 -5.04 8.37 15.27
C LEU A 34 -4.99 9.75 15.93
N VAL A 35 -4.41 10.76 15.26
CA VAL A 35 -4.42 12.15 15.76
C VAL A 35 -5.84 12.67 15.91
N ARG A 36 -6.70 12.46 14.89
CA ARG A 36 -8.12 12.84 14.98
C ARG A 36 -8.87 12.13 16.11
N ALA A 37 -8.43 10.93 16.46
CA ALA A 37 -8.97 10.16 17.58
C ALA A 37 -8.34 10.53 18.94
N GLY A 38 -7.49 11.56 19.00
CA GLY A 38 -6.91 12.10 20.22
C GLY A 38 -5.60 11.45 20.69
N HIS A 39 -4.98 10.57 19.87
CA HIS A 39 -3.66 10.02 20.18
C HIS A 39 -2.56 11.00 19.81
N PRO A 40 -1.56 11.26 20.67
CA PRO A 40 -0.29 11.83 20.25
C PRO A 40 0.40 10.87 19.26
N VAL A 41 0.78 11.36 18.07
CA VAL A 41 1.44 10.54 17.06
C VAL A 41 2.70 11.21 16.54
N SER A 42 3.78 10.46 16.49
CA SER A 42 5.00 10.85 15.80
C SER A 42 5.39 9.79 14.76
N VAL A 43 6.12 10.22 13.73
CA VAL A 43 6.60 9.35 12.65
C VAL A 43 8.10 9.52 12.53
N ILE A 44 8.84 8.41 12.45
CA ILE A 44 10.27 8.40 12.11
C ILE A 44 10.42 7.74 10.75
N VAL A 45 10.96 8.48 9.77
CA VAL A 45 11.04 8.09 8.37
C VAL A 45 12.34 8.55 7.73
N PRO A 46 12.89 7.83 6.72
CA PRO A 46 14.02 8.34 5.95
C PRO A 46 13.68 9.66 5.25
N GLY A 47 14.50 10.68 5.47
CA GLY A 47 14.36 11.99 4.84
C GLY A 47 14.61 11.96 3.33
N ARG A 48 14.03 12.93 2.62
CA ARG A 48 14.19 13.13 1.18
C ARG A 48 14.75 14.52 0.93
N GLN A 49 15.36 14.69 -0.24
CA GLN A 49 15.91 15.99 -0.62
C GLN A 49 14.81 17.06 -0.60
N GLY A 50 15.10 18.21 0.00
CA GLY A 50 14.17 19.34 0.11
C GLY A 50 13.20 19.26 1.29
N GLN A 51 13.24 18.20 2.10
CA GLN A 51 12.40 18.08 3.30
C GLN A 51 13.11 18.56 4.55
N GLN A 52 12.33 19.14 5.47
CA GLN A 52 12.86 19.58 6.76
C GLN A 52 13.15 18.38 7.68
N PRO A 53 14.12 18.47 8.60
CA PRO A 53 14.37 17.42 9.57
C PRO A 53 13.16 17.08 10.44
N THR A 54 12.29 18.07 10.69
CA THR A 54 11.03 17.90 11.43
C THR A 54 9.95 18.74 10.77
N GLU A 55 8.80 18.13 10.51
CA GLU A 55 7.62 18.79 9.95
C GLU A 55 6.36 18.32 10.67
N THR A 56 5.28 19.11 10.58
CA THR A 56 3.94 18.70 11.06
C THR A 56 2.99 18.66 9.88
N ILE A 57 2.41 17.50 9.61
CA ILE A 57 1.43 17.29 8.54
C ILE A 57 0.19 16.60 9.13
N GLY A 58 -0.98 17.20 8.97
CA GLY A 58 -2.24 16.66 9.52
C GLY A 58 -2.22 16.43 11.04
N GLY A 59 -1.49 17.27 11.79
CA GLY A 59 -1.30 17.14 13.22
C GLY A 59 -0.29 16.07 13.66
N VAL A 60 0.35 15.38 12.72
CA VAL A 60 1.37 14.36 12.97
C VAL A 60 2.76 14.99 12.94
N GLU A 61 3.56 14.76 14.00
CA GLU A 61 4.96 15.16 14.02
C GLU A 61 5.81 14.16 13.21
N ILE A 62 6.40 14.59 12.11
CA ILE A 62 7.25 13.78 11.24
C ILE A 62 8.69 14.17 11.46
N ARG A 63 9.52 13.21 11.81
CA ARG A 63 10.96 13.37 12.03
C ARG A 63 11.72 12.53 11.01
N SER A 64 12.62 13.17 10.28
CA SER A 64 13.41 12.50 9.27
C SER A 64 14.85 12.28 9.69
N PHE A 65 15.42 11.19 9.20
CA PHE A 65 16.85 10.89 9.34
C PHE A 65 17.48 10.66 7.97
N SER A 66 18.78 10.91 7.86
CA SER A 66 19.52 10.55 6.65
C SER A 66 19.60 9.03 6.51
N SER A 67 19.15 8.49 5.39
CA SER A 67 19.23 7.04 5.10
C SER A 67 20.67 6.49 5.11
N ARG A 68 21.68 7.38 5.03
CA ARG A 68 23.11 7.06 5.13
C ARG A 68 23.66 7.15 6.54
N ASN A 69 22.90 7.66 7.50
CA ASN A 69 23.36 7.91 8.87
C ASN A 69 22.44 7.24 9.90
N VAL A 70 22.79 6.02 10.28
CA VAL A 70 22.07 5.23 11.31
C VAL A 70 22.12 5.94 12.69
N VAL A 71 23.14 6.74 12.97
CA VAL A 71 23.26 7.46 14.24
C VAL A 71 22.14 8.48 14.40
N ASP A 72 21.73 9.16 13.31
CA ASP A 72 20.60 10.08 13.36
C ASP A 72 19.29 9.36 13.66
N ALA A 73 19.06 8.20 13.03
CA ALA A 73 17.91 7.36 13.36
C ALA A 73 17.90 6.94 14.85
N CYS A 74 19.04 6.52 15.38
CA CYS A 74 19.17 6.16 16.81
C CYS A 74 18.91 7.37 17.71
N ARG A 75 19.37 8.57 17.33
CA ARG A 75 19.13 9.81 18.09
C ARG A 75 17.64 10.16 18.13
N LEU A 76 16.95 10.09 16.99
CA LEU A 76 15.50 10.33 16.91
C LEU A 76 14.70 9.31 17.73
N ILE A 77 15.04 8.02 17.63
CA ILE A 77 14.40 6.99 18.42
C ILE A 77 14.63 7.27 19.93
N ARG A 78 15.86 7.54 20.35
CA ARG A 78 16.20 7.80 21.76
C ARG A 78 15.46 9.00 22.34
N SER A 79 15.25 10.06 21.55
CA SER A 79 14.53 11.25 21.97
C SER A 79 13.01 11.09 21.98
N SER A 80 12.48 9.99 21.42
CA SER A 80 11.04 9.72 21.38
C SER A 80 10.49 9.44 22.78
N LYS A 81 9.36 10.08 23.10
CA LYS A 81 8.61 9.83 24.34
C LYS A 81 7.44 8.88 24.14
N ALA A 82 7.43 8.14 23.02
CA ALA A 82 6.36 7.23 22.69
C ALA A 82 6.18 6.10 23.73
N ASP A 83 4.94 5.75 23.98
CA ASP A 83 4.57 4.59 24.80
C ASP A 83 4.66 3.31 23.94
N ILE A 84 4.35 3.43 22.65
CA ILE A 84 4.30 2.34 21.68
C ILE A 84 5.10 2.71 20.42
N PHE A 85 5.98 1.83 19.99
CA PHE A 85 6.62 1.89 18.67
C PHE A 85 5.92 0.90 17.72
N HIS A 86 5.30 1.41 16.67
CA HIS A 86 4.62 0.57 15.68
C HIS A 86 5.32 0.63 14.32
N SER A 87 6.01 -0.43 13.96
CA SER A 87 6.66 -0.56 12.64
C SER A 87 5.65 -0.92 11.56
N GLN A 88 5.50 -0.03 10.57
CA GLN A 88 4.70 -0.27 9.35
C GLN A 88 5.59 -0.85 8.25
N ASP A 89 5.83 -2.10 8.28
CA ASP A 89 6.88 -2.98 7.80
C ASP A 89 8.12 -2.98 8.70
N PRO A 90 8.58 -4.19 9.06
CA PRO A 90 9.77 -4.34 9.87
C PRO A 90 11.03 -4.03 9.05
N THR A 91 11.94 -3.30 9.67
CA THR A 91 13.27 -2.99 9.13
C THR A 91 14.30 -3.01 10.25
N VAL A 92 15.54 -2.69 9.96
CA VAL A 92 16.58 -2.49 10.98
C VAL A 92 16.16 -1.42 12.01
N LEU A 93 15.32 -0.45 11.64
CA LEU A 93 14.79 0.53 12.60
C LEU A 93 13.96 -0.13 13.71
N THR A 94 13.20 -1.16 13.40
CA THR A 94 12.45 -1.95 14.39
C THR A 94 13.40 -2.55 15.44
N TYR A 95 14.50 -3.16 14.97
CA TYR A 95 15.52 -3.71 15.86
C TYR A 95 16.16 -2.63 16.73
N LEU A 96 16.53 -1.49 16.14
CA LEU A 96 17.14 -0.38 16.88
C LEU A 96 16.19 0.19 17.94
N ALA A 97 14.90 0.35 17.61
CA ALA A 97 13.92 0.84 18.58
C ALA A 97 13.80 -0.10 19.80
N GLN A 98 13.74 -1.41 19.57
CA GLN A 98 13.72 -2.42 20.65
C GLN A 98 14.98 -2.38 21.53
N ARG A 99 16.14 -2.11 20.93
CA ARG A 99 17.41 -2.02 21.67
C ARG A 99 17.52 -0.74 22.48
N ILE A 100 16.98 0.37 21.98
CA ILE A 100 17.04 1.69 22.63
C ILE A 100 15.96 1.81 23.71
N HIS A 101 14.76 1.28 23.47
CA HIS A 101 13.63 1.34 24.38
C HIS A 101 13.09 -0.06 24.75
N PRO A 102 13.86 -0.92 25.42
CA PRO A 102 13.49 -2.31 25.65
C PRO A 102 12.27 -2.53 26.58
N ARG A 103 11.83 -1.46 27.25
CA ARG A 103 10.66 -1.50 28.16
C ARG A 103 9.39 -0.92 27.55
N ARG A 104 9.47 -0.41 26.34
CA ARG A 104 8.30 0.10 25.59
C ARG A 104 7.70 -0.99 24.73
N ALA A 105 6.43 -0.86 24.42
CA ALA A 105 5.75 -1.79 23.53
C ALA A 105 6.23 -1.63 22.08
N HIS A 106 6.53 -2.75 21.43
CA HIS A 106 6.98 -2.81 20.03
C HIS A 106 6.05 -3.66 19.20
N LEU A 107 5.25 -3.02 18.36
CA LEU A 107 4.30 -3.67 17.47
C LEU A 107 4.84 -3.66 16.03
N VAL A 108 4.52 -4.70 15.28
CA VAL A 108 4.95 -4.84 13.88
C VAL A 108 3.74 -5.19 13.02
N THR A 109 3.47 -4.41 11.98
CA THR A 109 2.58 -4.82 10.89
C THR A 109 3.42 -5.15 9.66
N SER A 110 3.49 -6.42 9.28
CA SER A 110 4.17 -6.87 8.06
C SER A 110 3.21 -6.76 6.87
N ARG A 111 3.40 -5.72 6.05
CA ARG A 111 2.50 -5.38 4.93
C ARG A 111 2.88 -6.07 3.63
N ASP A 112 4.18 -6.28 3.43
CA ASP A 112 4.72 -6.89 2.21
C ASP A 112 5.89 -7.84 2.55
N PRO A 113 5.59 -8.96 3.26
CA PRO A 113 6.59 -9.95 3.59
C PRO A 113 7.19 -10.54 2.30
N ARG A 114 8.54 -10.49 2.17
CA ARG A 114 9.25 -10.93 0.97
C ARG A 114 10.08 -12.16 1.26
N GLU A 115 9.69 -13.30 0.67
CA GLU A 115 10.50 -14.50 0.60
C GLU A 115 11.58 -14.36 -0.49
N LEU A 116 12.50 -15.32 -0.61
CA LEU A 116 13.59 -15.26 -1.61
C LEU A 116 13.05 -15.19 -3.05
N SER A 117 11.94 -15.86 -3.35
CA SER A 117 11.25 -15.78 -4.64
C SER A 117 10.77 -14.36 -4.97
N ASP A 118 10.26 -13.64 -3.97
CA ASP A 118 9.83 -12.26 -4.13
C ASP A 118 11.02 -11.33 -4.38
N TRP A 119 12.13 -11.55 -3.67
CA TRP A 119 13.37 -10.81 -3.87
C TRP A 119 13.98 -11.07 -5.24
N TRP A 120 13.81 -12.27 -5.77
CA TRP A 120 14.21 -12.60 -7.14
C TRP A 120 13.38 -11.80 -8.17
N ILE A 121 12.07 -11.70 -7.98
CA ILE A 121 11.20 -10.84 -8.81
C ILE A 121 11.65 -9.38 -8.71
N GLU A 122 11.91 -8.86 -7.49
CA GLU A 122 12.42 -7.51 -7.30
C GLU A 122 13.73 -7.29 -8.08
N PHE A 123 14.65 -8.25 -8.05
CA PHE A 123 15.91 -8.20 -8.77
C PHE A 123 15.72 -8.20 -10.29
N LEU A 124 14.85 -9.06 -10.82
CA LEU A 124 14.61 -9.17 -12.27
C LEU A 124 14.03 -7.86 -12.85
N TYR A 125 13.10 -7.23 -12.12
CA TYR A 125 12.43 -6.01 -12.57
C TYR A 125 13.11 -4.71 -12.13
N ALA A 126 14.24 -4.80 -11.41
CA ALA A 126 15.00 -3.64 -10.99
C ALA A 126 15.84 -3.06 -12.14
N THR A 127 16.06 -1.74 -12.10
CA THR A 127 17.07 -1.10 -12.96
C THR A 127 18.48 -1.59 -12.61
N PRO A 128 19.47 -1.53 -13.52
CA PRO A 128 20.84 -2.01 -13.25
C PRO A 128 21.43 -1.49 -11.94
N MET A 129 21.31 -0.19 -11.68
CA MET A 129 21.78 0.41 -10.41
C MET A 129 21.09 -0.18 -9.17
N ARG A 130 19.79 -0.45 -9.26
CA ARG A 130 19.02 -1.04 -8.15
C ARG A 130 19.30 -2.51 -7.94
N ARG A 131 19.68 -3.26 -8.98
CA ARG A 131 20.12 -4.66 -8.83
C ARG A 131 21.33 -4.75 -7.91
N LEU A 132 22.28 -3.82 -8.01
CA LEU A 132 23.45 -3.75 -7.13
C LEU A 132 23.06 -3.51 -5.66
N LEU A 133 21.96 -2.80 -5.40
CA LEU A 133 21.48 -2.50 -4.05
C LEU A 133 20.55 -3.59 -3.50
N THR A 134 20.10 -4.54 -4.30
CA THR A 134 19.15 -5.58 -3.85
C THR A 134 19.67 -6.41 -2.66
N PRO A 135 20.94 -6.85 -2.60
CA PRO A 135 21.46 -7.56 -1.43
C PRO A 135 21.43 -6.72 -0.15
N LEU A 136 21.76 -5.44 -0.24
CA LEU A 136 21.70 -4.53 0.90
C LEU A 136 20.26 -4.31 1.37
N ASN A 137 19.32 -4.12 0.43
CA ASN A 137 17.90 -4.01 0.75
C ASN A 137 17.37 -5.29 1.41
N TYR A 138 17.79 -6.47 0.92
CA TYR A 138 17.46 -7.75 1.57
C TYR A 138 17.93 -7.78 3.03
N LEU A 139 19.16 -7.37 3.30
CA LEU A 139 19.70 -7.37 4.67
C LEU A 139 18.95 -6.40 5.58
N THR A 140 18.57 -5.23 5.07
CA THR A 140 17.89 -4.18 5.86
C THR A 140 16.38 -4.40 6.04
N GLU A 141 15.73 -5.18 5.16
CA GLU A 141 14.29 -5.43 5.18
C GLU A 141 13.92 -6.89 5.54
N SER A 142 14.83 -7.85 5.36
CA SER A 142 14.55 -9.28 5.59
C SER A 142 15.70 -10.04 6.27
N GLY A 143 16.80 -9.35 6.62
CA GLY A 143 17.99 -9.94 7.23
C GLY A 143 17.76 -10.43 8.67
N LEU A 144 18.83 -10.99 9.27
CA LEU A 144 18.77 -11.62 10.59
C LEU A 144 18.29 -10.64 11.69
N LEU A 145 18.75 -9.38 11.67
CA LEU A 145 18.33 -8.37 12.65
C LEU A 145 16.83 -8.10 12.57
N VAL A 146 16.28 -8.02 11.35
CA VAL A 146 14.85 -7.81 11.13
C VAL A 146 14.04 -9.01 11.62
N ARG A 147 14.48 -10.23 11.29
CA ARG A 147 13.83 -11.45 11.78
C ARG A 147 13.85 -11.54 13.31
N GLN A 148 14.96 -11.18 13.93
CA GLN A 148 15.07 -11.12 15.38
C GLN A 148 14.12 -10.07 15.97
N ALA A 149 14.03 -8.90 15.35
CA ALA A 149 13.12 -7.84 15.79
C ALA A 149 11.66 -8.27 15.72
N VAL A 150 11.25 -8.93 14.63
CA VAL A 150 9.86 -9.43 14.49
C VAL A 150 9.55 -10.50 15.53
N ARG A 151 10.48 -11.43 15.81
CA ARG A 151 10.31 -12.46 16.84
C ARG A 151 10.21 -11.92 18.27
N ARG A 152 10.81 -10.75 18.52
CA ARG A 152 10.81 -10.08 19.83
C ARG A 152 9.72 -9.04 19.97
N ALA A 153 8.94 -8.79 18.93
CA ALA A 153 7.84 -7.84 19.00
C ALA A 153 6.76 -8.36 19.96
N ASP A 154 6.15 -7.43 20.70
CA ASP A 154 5.05 -7.74 21.65
C ASP A 154 3.81 -8.22 20.91
N ALA A 155 3.62 -7.76 19.66
CA ALA A 155 2.61 -8.29 18.74
C ALA A 155 3.02 -8.12 17.28
N VAL A 156 2.63 -9.10 16.46
CA VAL A 156 2.85 -9.10 15.01
C VAL A 156 1.52 -9.18 14.28
N TYR A 157 1.34 -8.28 13.34
CA TYR A 157 0.14 -8.13 12.52
C TYR A 157 0.44 -8.25 11.04
N CYS A 158 -0.61 -8.49 10.25
CA CYS A 158 -0.60 -8.34 8.80
C CYS A 158 -1.96 -7.79 8.32
N PRO A 159 -2.03 -7.09 7.17
CA PRO A 159 -3.25 -6.44 6.71
C PRO A 159 -4.22 -7.36 5.97
N ALA A 160 -3.88 -8.64 5.77
CA ALA A 160 -4.63 -9.59 4.94
C ALA A 160 -4.47 -11.03 5.45
N HIS A 161 -5.48 -11.85 5.21
CA HIS A 161 -5.48 -13.23 5.69
C HIS A 161 -4.42 -14.10 5.02
N PHE A 162 -4.25 -13.97 3.69
CA PHE A 162 -3.27 -14.75 2.93
C PHE A 162 -1.80 -14.50 3.35
N LEU A 163 -1.53 -13.36 3.98
CA LEU A 163 -0.19 -13.02 4.47
C LEU A 163 0.17 -13.73 5.79
N LYS A 164 -0.79 -14.24 6.54
CA LYS A 164 -0.55 -14.82 7.88
C LYS A 164 0.47 -15.96 7.84
N ASP A 165 0.25 -16.95 6.99
CA ASP A 165 1.16 -18.08 6.85
C ASP A 165 2.54 -17.66 6.33
N LYS A 166 2.57 -16.74 5.37
CA LYS A 166 3.80 -16.21 4.81
C LYS A 166 4.64 -15.48 5.86
N VAL A 167 4.01 -14.63 6.67
CA VAL A 167 4.66 -13.91 7.78
C VAL A 167 5.17 -14.90 8.83
N LYS A 168 4.34 -15.89 9.21
CA LYS A 168 4.74 -16.93 10.16
C LYS A 168 5.98 -17.69 9.68
N ARG A 169 5.97 -18.17 8.44
CA ARG A 169 7.13 -18.89 7.86
C ARG A 169 8.36 -18.03 7.75
N LEU A 170 8.22 -16.82 7.18
CA LEU A 170 9.34 -15.92 6.90
C LEU A 170 10.11 -15.55 8.17
N TYR A 171 9.39 -15.26 9.24
CA TYR A 171 10.00 -14.83 10.51
C TYR A 171 10.14 -15.97 11.53
N GLY A 172 9.60 -17.17 11.27
CA GLY A 172 9.62 -18.29 12.18
C GLY A 172 8.86 -17.99 13.47
N LEU A 173 7.64 -17.47 13.35
CA LEU A 173 6.78 -17.16 14.50
C LEU A 173 6.12 -18.43 15.07
N PRO A 174 5.95 -18.52 16.40
CA PRO A 174 5.27 -19.66 17.02
C PRO A 174 3.78 -19.71 16.69
N VAL A 175 3.15 -18.55 16.52
CA VAL A 175 1.72 -18.40 16.23
C VAL A 175 1.50 -17.59 14.95
N LEU A 176 0.30 -17.70 14.38
CA LEU A 176 -0.09 -16.86 13.23
C LEU A 176 -0.24 -15.40 13.69
N PRO A 177 0.19 -14.41 12.85
CA PRO A 177 -0.07 -13.01 13.14
C PRO A 177 -1.56 -12.70 13.11
N THR A 178 -1.98 -11.74 13.91
CA THR A 178 -3.34 -11.21 13.89
C THR A 178 -3.55 -10.32 12.67
N MET A 179 -4.72 -10.39 12.05
CA MET A 179 -5.08 -9.43 11.01
C MET A 179 -5.34 -8.06 11.63
N LEU A 180 -4.69 -7.03 11.10
CA LEU A 180 -4.93 -5.64 11.46
C LEU A 180 -5.23 -4.86 10.16
N PRO A 181 -6.50 -4.51 9.90
CA PRO A 181 -6.93 -4.05 8.59
C PRO A 181 -6.37 -2.69 8.22
N ASN A 182 -6.21 -2.48 6.91
CA ASN A 182 -5.94 -1.15 6.35
C ASN A 182 -7.16 -0.24 6.51
N LEU A 183 -6.95 1.06 6.64
CA LEU A 183 -8.01 2.06 6.74
C LEU A 183 -8.44 2.52 5.35
N ILE A 184 -9.68 2.26 4.96
CA ILE A 184 -10.24 2.64 3.66
C ILE A 184 -11.45 3.54 3.86
N ASP A 185 -11.48 4.67 3.13
CA ASP A 185 -12.68 5.51 3.08
C ASP A 185 -13.68 4.85 2.13
N VAL A 186 -14.80 4.43 2.70
CA VAL A 186 -15.88 3.77 1.97
C VAL A 186 -17.04 4.74 1.86
N PRO A 187 -17.54 5.07 0.65
CA PRO A 187 -18.74 5.88 0.50
C PRO A 187 -19.92 5.25 1.25
N ALA A 188 -20.75 6.09 1.87
CA ALA A 188 -21.92 5.61 2.63
C ALA A 188 -22.90 4.79 1.78
N THR A 189 -23.00 5.14 0.51
CA THR A 189 -23.79 4.43 -0.52
C THR A 189 -22.92 4.17 -1.74
N LEU A 190 -23.20 3.05 -2.44
CA LEU A 190 -22.54 2.78 -3.72
C LEU A 190 -22.82 3.92 -4.70
N PRO A 191 -21.78 4.53 -5.30
CA PRO A 191 -21.98 5.58 -6.30
C PRO A 191 -22.60 5.00 -7.58
N GLN A 192 -23.38 5.83 -8.24
CA GLN A 192 -23.90 5.51 -9.57
C GLN A 192 -22.73 5.48 -10.56
N LYS A 193 -22.66 4.42 -11.35
CA LYS A 193 -21.62 4.25 -12.37
C LYS A 193 -21.86 5.13 -13.58
N ALA A 194 -20.79 5.50 -14.28
CA ALA A 194 -20.89 6.23 -15.55
C ALA A 194 -21.76 5.44 -16.55
N ALA A 195 -22.54 6.15 -17.38
CA ALA A 195 -23.38 5.53 -18.42
C ALA A 195 -22.53 4.73 -19.45
N ARG A 196 -21.36 5.26 -19.83
CA ARG A 196 -20.36 4.52 -20.64
C ARG A 196 -19.47 3.72 -19.72
N PRO A 197 -19.40 2.37 -19.89
CA PRO A 197 -18.53 1.56 -19.04
C PRO A 197 -17.08 2.03 -19.07
N THR A 198 -16.55 2.32 -17.89
CA THR A 198 -15.20 2.85 -17.70
C THR A 198 -14.31 1.79 -17.04
N ILE A 199 -13.19 1.49 -17.66
CA ILE A 199 -12.17 0.58 -17.15
C ILE A 199 -11.00 1.41 -16.61
N THR A 200 -10.55 1.15 -15.39
CA THR A 200 -9.54 1.99 -14.72
C THR A 200 -8.35 1.18 -14.22
N PHE A 201 -7.19 1.78 -14.36
CA PHE A 201 -5.92 1.32 -13.81
C PHE A 201 -5.31 2.43 -12.94
N VAL A 202 -4.90 2.09 -11.73
CA VAL A 202 -4.24 3.04 -10.81
C VAL A 202 -2.98 2.40 -10.25
N ALA A 203 -1.81 2.83 -10.70
CA ALA A 203 -0.53 2.34 -10.20
C ALA A 203 0.61 3.30 -10.50
N ARG A 204 1.78 3.07 -9.87
CA ARG A 204 3.03 3.61 -10.39
C ARG A 204 3.35 2.97 -11.73
N TRP A 205 3.86 3.75 -12.66
CA TRP A 205 4.26 3.24 -13.96
C TRP A 205 5.71 2.74 -13.89
N ASP A 206 5.85 1.49 -13.53
CA ASP A 206 7.12 0.75 -13.52
C ASP A 206 6.95 -0.65 -14.13
N LYS A 207 8.07 -1.34 -14.39
CA LYS A 207 8.06 -2.65 -15.05
C LYS A 207 7.29 -3.72 -14.27
N ARG A 208 7.21 -3.63 -12.94
CA ARG A 208 6.46 -4.61 -12.13
C ARG A 208 4.95 -4.41 -12.22
N LYS A 209 4.50 -3.18 -12.46
CA LYS A 209 3.09 -2.84 -12.62
C LYS A 209 2.60 -3.02 -14.05
N ARG A 210 3.51 -3.14 -15.02
CA ARG A 210 3.23 -3.42 -16.44
C ARG A 210 2.12 -2.57 -17.05
N PRO A 211 2.17 -1.23 -16.94
CA PRO A 211 1.10 -0.36 -17.42
C PRO A 211 0.81 -0.53 -18.91
N TRP A 212 1.80 -0.93 -19.74
CA TRP A 212 1.62 -1.15 -21.18
C TRP A 212 0.53 -2.15 -21.52
N ILE A 213 0.33 -3.20 -20.70
CA ILE A 213 -0.73 -4.20 -20.91
C ILE A 213 -2.11 -3.53 -20.82
N PHE A 214 -2.33 -2.65 -19.83
CA PHE A 214 -3.58 -1.92 -19.73
C PHE A 214 -3.77 -0.92 -20.87
N LEU A 215 -2.70 -0.24 -21.29
CA LEU A 215 -2.76 0.70 -22.42
C LEU A 215 -3.05 -0.01 -23.74
N GLU A 216 -2.53 -1.22 -23.95
CA GLU A 216 -2.83 -2.07 -25.10
C GLU A 216 -4.27 -2.59 -25.12
N LEU A 217 -4.86 -2.87 -23.93
CA LEU A 217 -6.28 -3.22 -23.83
C LEU A 217 -7.18 -2.09 -24.33
N ALA A 218 -6.86 -0.84 -24.07
CA ALA A 218 -7.68 0.30 -24.52
C ALA A 218 -7.86 0.30 -26.05
N ALA A 219 -6.80 0.00 -26.80
CA ALA A 219 -6.87 -0.09 -28.26
C ALA A 219 -7.72 -1.28 -28.76
N GLN A 220 -7.84 -2.35 -27.97
CA GLN A 220 -8.63 -3.54 -28.32
C GLN A 220 -10.13 -3.40 -28.00
N PHE A 221 -10.51 -2.41 -27.18
CA PHE A 221 -11.87 -2.21 -26.69
C PHE A 221 -12.35 -0.75 -26.92
N PRO A 222 -12.52 -0.32 -28.19
CA PRO A 222 -12.79 1.09 -28.52
C PRO A 222 -14.13 1.62 -27.99
N ASP A 223 -15.10 0.74 -27.74
CA ASP A 223 -16.42 1.12 -27.24
C ASP A 223 -16.43 1.52 -25.75
N TYR A 224 -15.38 1.18 -25.03
CA TYR A 224 -15.24 1.42 -23.60
C TYR A 224 -14.30 2.60 -23.34
N ARG A 225 -14.51 3.32 -22.24
CA ARG A 225 -13.59 4.36 -21.75
C ARG A 225 -12.50 3.73 -20.88
N PHE A 226 -11.26 4.10 -21.13
CA PHE A 226 -10.10 3.65 -20.33
C PHE A 226 -9.44 4.82 -19.63
N VAL A 227 -9.13 4.65 -18.32
CA VAL A 227 -8.46 5.67 -17.50
C VAL A 227 -7.24 5.08 -16.82
N ALA A 228 -6.05 5.50 -17.22
CA ALA A 228 -4.77 5.05 -16.67
C ALA A 228 -4.18 6.11 -15.74
N VAL A 229 -4.46 6.01 -14.45
CA VAL A 229 -3.94 6.94 -13.42
C VAL A 229 -2.56 6.48 -12.96
N GLY A 230 -1.63 7.43 -12.88
CA GLY A 230 -0.29 7.20 -12.37
C GLY A 230 0.78 7.84 -13.24
N GLN A 231 2.01 7.67 -12.79
CA GLN A 231 3.20 8.14 -13.52
C GLN A 231 4.41 7.27 -13.18
N GLY A 232 5.48 7.43 -13.93
CA GLY A 232 6.79 6.86 -13.62
C GLY A 232 7.26 7.33 -12.24
N SER A 233 8.01 6.49 -11.56
CA SER A 233 8.67 6.86 -10.30
C SER A 233 10.16 7.15 -10.58
N ALA A 234 10.83 7.85 -9.65
CA ALA A 234 12.29 8.00 -9.69
C ALA A 234 13.06 6.66 -9.74
N SER A 235 12.35 5.57 -9.54
CA SER A 235 12.86 4.20 -9.64
C SER A 235 12.59 3.52 -10.99
N ALA A 236 11.77 4.12 -11.86
CA ALA A 236 11.61 3.67 -13.23
C ALA A 236 12.82 4.06 -14.08
N GLU A 237 13.00 3.40 -15.21
CA GLU A 237 13.97 3.85 -16.21
C GLU A 237 13.63 5.27 -16.65
N SER A 238 14.67 6.11 -16.82
CA SER A 238 14.49 7.46 -17.31
C SER A 238 13.76 7.43 -18.66
N GLY A 239 12.67 8.19 -18.75
CA GLY A 239 11.88 8.27 -20.00
C GLY A 239 10.86 7.16 -20.22
N PHE A 240 10.79 6.11 -19.40
CA PHE A 240 9.83 5.00 -19.58
C PHE A 240 8.36 5.48 -19.60
N ASP A 241 7.99 6.34 -18.68
CA ASP A 241 6.66 6.94 -18.64
C ASP A 241 6.36 7.79 -19.89
N ALA A 242 7.31 8.64 -20.30
CA ALA A 242 7.16 9.49 -21.47
C ALA A 242 7.03 8.66 -22.77
N GLN A 243 7.80 7.59 -22.91
CA GLN A 243 7.72 6.68 -24.05
C GLN A 243 6.35 6.01 -24.13
N LEU A 244 5.80 5.52 -23.01
CA LEU A 244 4.46 4.92 -22.99
C LEU A 244 3.38 5.96 -23.35
N ARG A 245 3.43 7.15 -22.76
CA ARG A 245 2.48 8.23 -23.07
C ARG A 245 2.51 8.62 -24.55
N GLN A 246 3.69 8.70 -25.12
CA GLN A 246 3.86 9.01 -26.54
C GLN A 246 3.32 7.89 -27.42
N LYS A 247 3.64 6.61 -27.11
CA LYS A 247 3.18 5.44 -27.87
C LYS A 247 1.65 5.36 -27.96
N PHE A 248 0.97 5.66 -26.86
CA PHE A 248 -0.50 5.49 -26.75
C PHE A 248 -1.27 6.81 -26.84
N ARG A 249 -0.63 7.92 -27.20
CA ARG A 249 -1.26 9.26 -27.27
C ARG A 249 -2.46 9.31 -28.22
N GLY A 250 -2.44 8.52 -29.30
CA GLY A 250 -3.47 8.50 -30.35
C GLY A 250 -4.65 7.56 -30.07
N VAL A 251 -4.70 6.86 -28.93
CA VAL A 251 -5.80 5.95 -28.62
C VAL A 251 -7.00 6.75 -28.11
N PRO A 252 -8.11 6.84 -28.88
CA PRO A 252 -9.16 7.86 -28.65
C PRO A 252 -9.99 7.66 -27.39
N ASN A 253 -10.06 6.44 -26.88
CA ASN A 253 -10.82 6.06 -25.69
C ASN A 253 -9.97 5.93 -24.44
N LEU A 254 -8.69 6.36 -24.48
CA LEU A 254 -7.73 6.25 -23.39
C LEU A 254 -7.37 7.63 -22.80
N GLU A 255 -7.59 7.78 -21.51
CA GLU A 255 -7.18 8.95 -20.74
C GLU A 255 -6.00 8.59 -19.83
N MET A 256 -4.98 9.46 -19.81
CA MET A 256 -3.77 9.31 -19.00
C MET A 256 -3.56 10.57 -18.13
N PRO A 257 -4.35 10.78 -17.06
CA PRO A 257 -4.37 12.03 -16.28
C PRO A 257 -3.09 12.28 -15.46
N GLY A 258 -2.16 11.33 -15.43
CA GLY A 258 -0.96 11.44 -14.62
C GLY A 258 -1.18 10.99 -13.17
N LEU A 259 -0.27 11.42 -12.28
CA LEU A 259 -0.41 11.18 -10.85
C LEU A 259 -1.52 12.05 -10.29
N ILE A 260 -2.42 11.44 -9.53
CA ILE A 260 -3.42 12.15 -8.73
C ILE A 260 -3.02 12.01 -7.26
N ASN A 261 -2.79 13.14 -6.60
CA ASN A 261 -2.49 13.17 -5.18
C ASN A 261 -3.78 13.05 -4.38
N ARG A 262 -4.07 11.85 -3.88
CA ARG A 262 -5.31 11.52 -3.15
C ARG A 262 -5.54 12.34 -1.87
N PHE A 263 -4.50 12.95 -1.30
CA PHE A 263 -4.62 13.81 -0.11
C PHE A 263 -4.84 15.30 -0.46
N ARG A 264 -4.45 15.72 -1.67
CA ARG A 264 -4.63 17.10 -2.15
C ARG A 264 -5.79 17.24 -3.14
N GLU A 265 -6.07 16.16 -3.89
CA GLU A 265 -7.11 16.10 -4.91
C GLU A 265 -8.05 14.91 -4.68
N PRO A 266 -8.61 14.72 -3.44
CA PRO A 266 -9.42 13.54 -3.14
C PRO A 266 -10.66 13.44 -4.05
N GLU A 267 -11.31 14.57 -4.38
CA GLU A 267 -12.47 14.62 -5.23
C GLU A 267 -12.23 14.13 -6.66
N ARG A 268 -10.99 14.32 -7.16
CA ARG A 268 -10.63 13.86 -8.49
C ARG A 268 -10.51 12.34 -8.53
N MET A 269 -9.89 11.74 -7.51
CA MET A 269 -9.82 10.28 -7.36
C MET A 269 -11.20 9.68 -7.10
N HIS A 270 -12.01 10.34 -6.24
CA HIS A 270 -13.38 9.95 -5.97
C HIS A 270 -14.21 9.85 -7.25
N ARG A 271 -14.19 10.88 -8.12
CA ARG A 271 -14.92 10.88 -9.40
C ARG A 271 -14.48 9.72 -10.30
N ILE A 272 -13.16 9.51 -10.46
CA ILE A 272 -12.65 8.42 -11.30
C ILE A 272 -13.13 7.06 -10.79
N LEU A 273 -13.03 6.80 -9.49
CA LEU A 273 -13.46 5.52 -8.92
C LEU A 273 -14.99 5.36 -8.96
N SER A 274 -15.74 6.44 -8.78
CA SER A 274 -17.19 6.42 -8.93
C SER A 274 -17.63 6.03 -10.34
N ASP A 275 -16.99 6.60 -11.35
CA ASP A 275 -17.25 6.30 -12.77
C ASP A 275 -16.81 4.88 -13.16
N THR A 276 -15.88 4.28 -12.43
CA THR A 276 -15.24 3.02 -12.79
C THR A 276 -16.20 1.83 -12.67
N TRP A 277 -16.35 1.08 -13.75
CA TRP A 277 -17.07 -0.19 -13.79
C TRP A 277 -16.18 -1.36 -13.40
N ILE A 278 -14.96 -1.41 -13.94
CA ILE A 278 -14.00 -2.49 -13.73
C ILE A 278 -12.62 -1.90 -13.43
N PHE A 279 -11.99 -2.40 -12.39
CA PHE A 279 -10.62 -2.07 -12.06
C PHE A 279 -9.66 -3.14 -12.57
N VAL A 280 -8.59 -2.75 -13.25
CA VAL A 280 -7.59 -3.68 -13.78
C VAL A 280 -6.24 -3.45 -13.12
N SER A 281 -5.61 -4.53 -12.66
CA SER A 281 -4.23 -4.52 -12.18
C SER A 281 -3.39 -5.52 -12.97
N THR A 282 -2.32 -5.03 -13.58
CA THR A 282 -1.40 -5.82 -14.40
C THR A 282 -0.10 -6.18 -13.67
N ALA A 283 -0.06 -5.99 -12.35
CA ALA A 283 1.10 -6.24 -11.52
C ALA A 283 1.52 -7.71 -11.51
N VAL A 284 2.84 -7.97 -11.53
CA VAL A 284 3.39 -9.33 -11.42
C VAL A 284 3.43 -9.85 -9.99
N ARG A 285 3.48 -8.93 -9.01
CA ARG A 285 3.55 -9.22 -7.58
C ARG A 285 2.95 -8.08 -6.76
N GLU A 286 2.21 -8.43 -5.72
CA GLU A 286 1.66 -7.51 -4.72
C GLU A 286 1.65 -8.18 -3.34
N GLY A 287 1.69 -7.34 -2.28
CA GLY A 287 1.08 -7.67 -0.99
C GLY A 287 -0.44 -7.53 -1.11
N LEU A 288 -1.09 -6.84 -0.17
CA LEU A 288 -2.48 -6.42 -0.37
C LEU A 288 -2.50 -5.01 -1.00
N PRO A 289 -2.83 -4.87 -2.31
CA PRO A 289 -2.84 -3.56 -2.94
C PRO A 289 -3.92 -2.66 -2.35
N LEU A 290 -3.56 -1.48 -1.88
CA LEU A 290 -4.56 -0.49 -1.43
C LEU A 290 -5.54 -0.13 -2.54
N THR A 291 -5.07 -0.11 -3.78
CA THR A 291 -5.92 0.19 -4.95
C THR A 291 -7.02 -0.85 -5.18
N PHE A 292 -6.84 -2.11 -4.74
CA PHE A 292 -7.92 -3.11 -4.77
C PHE A 292 -9.01 -2.75 -3.76
N LEU A 293 -8.60 -2.42 -2.54
CA LEU A 293 -9.52 -2.02 -1.49
C LEU A 293 -10.24 -0.71 -1.84
N GLU A 294 -9.51 0.25 -2.40
CA GLU A 294 -10.07 1.52 -2.87
C GLU A 294 -11.07 1.31 -4.01
N ALA A 295 -10.73 0.53 -5.03
CA ALA A 295 -11.65 0.21 -6.13
C ALA A 295 -12.89 -0.55 -5.63
N ALA A 296 -12.70 -1.56 -4.79
CA ALA A 296 -13.78 -2.32 -4.18
C ALA A 296 -14.70 -1.44 -3.30
N ALA A 297 -14.15 -0.45 -2.58
CA ALA A 297 -14.93 0.53 -1.81
C ALA A 297 -15.89 1.36 -2.68
N TYR A 298 -15.64 1.43 -3.98
CA TYR A 298 -16.53 2.07 -4.95
C TYR A 298 -17.33 1.03 -5.77
N GLY A 299 -17.33 -0.24 -5.39
CA GLY A 299 -18.06 -1.28 -6.09
C GLY A 299 -17.47 -1.61 -7.47
N CYS A 300 -16.15 -1.58 -7.61
CA CYS A 300 -15.47 -1.98 -8.83
C CYS A 300 -14.98 -3.42 -8.69
N PRO A 301 -15.46 -4.37 -9.49
CA PRO A 301 -14.86 -5.70 -9.59
C PRO A 301 -13.44 -5.59 -10.17
N ILE A 302 -12.59 -6.57 -9.82
CA ILE A 302 -11.15 -6.49 -10.04
C ILE A 302 -10.70 -7.55 -11.04
N ILE A 303 -10.00 -7.14 -12.09
CA ILE A 303 -9.27 -8.04 -12.99
C ILE A 303 -7.79 -7.97 -12.62
N SER A 304 -7.21 -9.10 -12.24
CA SER A 304 -5.80 -9.16 -11.87
C SER A 304 -5.23 -10.57 -12.00
N ARG A 305 -3.95 -10.67 -12.34
CA ARG A 305 -3.20 -11.91 -12.27
C ARG A 305 -2.90 -12.31 -10.81
N VAL A 306 -2.55 -11.35 -9.97
CA VAL A 306 -2.34 -11.58 -8.54
C VAL A 306 -3.68 -11.59 -7.81
N ASP A 307 -3.84 -12.53 -6.89
CA ASP A 307 -5.13 -12.75 -6.22
C ASP A 307 -5.00 -12.75 -4.67
N PRO A 308 -4.53 -11.63 -4.08
CA PRO A 308 -4.42 -11.51 -2.63
C PRO A 308 -5.80 -11.60 -1.97
N ASP A 309 -5.94 -12.46 -0.96
CA ASP A 309 -7.20 -12.79 -0.27
C ASP A 309 -8.34 -13.15 -1.24
N GLN A 310 -8.00 -13.73 -2.40
CA GLN A 310 -8.96 -14.12 -3.44
C GLN A 310 -9.79 -12.94 -4.00
N PHE A 311 -9.23 -11.72 -3.96
CA PHE A 311 -9.98 -10.53 -4.39
C PHE A 311 -10.41 -10.60 -5.85
N ALA A 312 -9.50 -11.00 -6.75
CA ALA A 312 -9.83 -11.10 -8.16
C ALA A 312 -10.77 -12.29 -8.44
N SER A 313 -10.53 -13.45 -7.85
CA SER A 313 -11.37 -14.64 -8.07
C SER A 313 -12.77 -14.50 -7.46
N ARG A 314 -12.91 -13.86 -6.28
CA ARG A 314 -14.20 -13.65 -5.61
C ARG A 314 -15.00 -12.49 -6.19
N PHE A 315 -14.34 -11.37 -6.45
CA PHE A 315 -15.00 -10.10 -6.77
C PHE A 315 -14.69 -9.61 -8.19
N GLY A 316 -14.22 -10.49 -9.07
CA GLY A 316 -13.87 -10.10 -10.42
C GLY A 316 -13.43 -11.29 -11.27
N LYS A 317 -12.24 -11.20 -11.87
CA LYS A 317 -11.61 -12.27 -12.65
C LYS A 317 -10.12 -12.35 -12.35
N GLN A 318 -9.66 -13.52 -11.93
CA GLN A 318 -8.23 -13.81 -11.92
C GLN A 318 -7.75 -14.13 -13.35
N VAL A 319 -6.69 -13.45 -13.78
CA VAL A 319 -6.13 -13.61 -15.13
C VAL A 319 -5.17 -14.79 -15.15
N GLN A 320 -5.35 -15.67 -16.14
CA GLN A 320 -4.43 -16.75 -16.47
C GLN A 320 -3.62 -16.35 -17.71
N ASP A 321 -2.37 -16.78 -17.79
CA ASP A 321 -1.48 -16.62 -18.96
C ASP A 321 -1.42 -15.18 -19.54
N ASP A 322 -1.59 -14.18 -18.67
CA ASP A 322 -1.65 -12.76 -19.03
C ASP A 322 -2.75 -12.39 -20.06
N ASP A 323 -3.77 -13.23 -20.25
CA ASP A 323 -4.90 -12.94 -21.14
C ASP A 323 -5.94 -12.02 -20.47
N TYR A 324 -5.56 -10.75 -20.34
CA TYR A 324 -6.42 -9.71 -19.81
C TYR A 324 -7.61 -9.40 -20.71
N ALA A 325 -7.47 -9.61 -22.01
CA ALA A 325 -8.55 -9.33 -22.97
C ALA A 325 -9.72 -10.31 -22.79
N SER A 326 -9.46 -11.59 -22.68
CA SER A 326 -10.49 -12.60 -22.41
C SER A 326 -11.12 -12.41 -21.03
N ALA A 327 -10.32 -12.10 -20.02
CA ALA A 327 -10.83 -11.81 -18.67
C ALA A 327 -11.78 -10.59 -18.68
N LEU A 328 -11.44 -9.54 -19.42
CA LEU A 328 -12.28 -8.35 -19.56
C LEU A 328 -13.58 -8.64 -20.30
N ARG A 329 -13.52 -9.35 -21.45
CA ARG A 329 -14.73 -9.78 -22.20
C ARG A 329 -15.67 -10.61 -21.32
N SER A 330 -15.10 -11.61 -20.64
CA SER A 330 -15.87 -12.48 -19.74
C SER A 330 -16.55 -11.69 -18.63
N LEU A 331 -15.83 -10.80 -17.97
CA LEU A 331 -16.40 -10.01 -16.86
C LEU A 331 -17.45 -9.01 -17.35
N LEU A 332 -17.30 -8.42 -18.54
CA LEU A 332 -18.29 -7.53 -19.13
C LEU A 332 -19.58 -8.25 -19.52
N ALA A 333 -19.48 -9.54 -19.93
CA ALA A 333 -20.63 -10.38 -20.25
C ALA A 333 -21.37 -10.92 -19.00
N GLU A 334 -20.69 -11.00 -17.87
CA GLU A 334 -21.28 -11.34 -16.57
C GLU A 334 -21.80 -10.05 -15.91
N ALA A 335 -22.70 -10.11 -14.95
CA ALA A 335 -23.17 -8.91 -14.23
C ALA A 335 -22.04 -8.27 -13.36
N PRO A 336 -21.14 -7.44 -13.93
CA PRO A 336 -19.95 -6.94 -13.20
C PRO A 336 -20.31 -6.11 -11.98
N LEU A 337 -21.46 -5.44 -12.02
CA LEU A 337 -21.92 -4.59 -10.91
C LEU A 337 -22.34 -5.40 -9.68
N GLU A 338 -22.81 -6.64 -9.84
CA GLU A 338 -23.13 -7.53 -8.70
C GLU A 338 -21.86 -7.96 -7.97
N LYS A 339 -20.82 -8.35 -8.72
CA LYS A 339 -19.51 -8.65 -8.14
C LYS A 339 -18.92 -7.42 -7.44
N GLY A 340 -19.09 -6.25 -8.05
CA GLY A 340 -18.68 -4.98 -7.47
C GLY A 340 -19.41 -4.67 -6.16
N ARG A 341 -20.70 -4.94 -6.06
CA ARG A 341 -21.47 -4.80 -4.82
C ARG A 341 -20.93 -5.72 -3.72
N ALA A 342 -20.69 -6.99 -4.03
CA ALA A 342 -20.11 -7.92 -3.08
C ALA A 342 -18.71 -7.48 -2.59
N ALA A 343 -17.88 -6.90 -3.47
CA ALA A 343 -16.60 -6.31 -3.12
C ALA A 343 -16.75 -5.10 -2.16
N TYR A 344 -17.71 -4.22 -2.46
CA TYR A 344 -18.03 -3.06 -1.62
C TYR A 344 -18.47 -3.49 -0.20
N ASP A 345 -19.40 -4.43 -0.12
CA ASP A 345 -19.91 -4.92 1.17
C ASP A 345 -18.78 -5.53 2.01
N TYR A 346 -17.92 -6.33 1.39
CA TYR A 346 -16.75 -6.91 2.06
C TYR A 346 -15.77 -5.84 2.57
N VAL A 347 -15.43 -4.83 1.75
CA VAL A 347 -14.51 -3.77 2.17
C VAL A 347 -15.13 -2.87 3.22
N ARG A 348 -16.42 -2.56 3.12
CA ARG A 348 -17.16 -1.80 4.13
C ARG A 348 -17.22 -2.51 5.48
N GLU A 349 -17.35 -3.83 5.47
CA GLU A 349 -17.38 -4.62 6.70
C GLU A 349 -15.99 -4.71 7.35
N THR A 350 -14.95 -4.92 6.55
CA THR A 350 -13.63 -5.31 7.04
C THR A 350 -12.66 -4.12 7.17
N TYR A 351 -12.68 -3.17 6.21
CA TYR A 351 -11.60 -2.17 6.03
C TYR A 351 -12.07 -0.71 6.19
N GLU A 352 -13.38 -0.48 6.40
CA GLU A 352 -13.91 0.87 6.59
C GLU A 352 -13.16 1.59 7.73
N THR A 353 -12.80 2.88 7.49
CA THR A 353 -11.88 3.65 8.33
C THR A 353 -12.20 3.61 9.81
N SER A 354 -13.48 3.76 10.22
CA SER A 354 -13.85 3.78 11.64
C SER A 354 -13.65 2.42 12.31
N LYS A 355 -14.05 1.33 11.63
CA LYS A 355 -13.88 -0.05 12.13
C LYS A 355 -12.42 -0.45 12.20
N ALA A 356 -11.67 -0.17 11.13
CA ALA A 356 -10.25 -0.45 11.09
C ALA A 356 -9.48 0.34 12.15
N LEU A 357 -9.79 1.62 12.33
CA LEU A 357 -9.19 2.45 13.37
C LEU A 357 -9.50 1.91 14.77
N ALA A 358 -10.74 1.51 15.04
CA ALA A 358 -11.14 0.90 16.32
C ALA A 358 -10.32 -0.35 16.63
N ALA A 359 -10.08 -1.21 15.62
CA ALA A 359 -9.22 -2.38 15.77
C ALA A 359 -7.77 -2.00 16.12
N HIS A 360 -7.20 -0.96 15.49
CA HIS A 360 -5.87 -0.44 15.87
C HIS A 360 -5.85 0.11 17.30
N GLN A 361 -6.85 0.90 17.68
CA GLN A 361 -6.95 1.47 19.02
C GLN A 361 -7.09 0.39 20.11
N GLU A 362 -7.86 -0.65 19.84
CA GLU A 362 -7.96 -1.81 20.76
C GLU A 362 -6.60 -2.46 20.99
N GLN A 363 -5.82 -2.67 19.90
CA GLN A 363 -4.48 -3.21 20.07
C GLN A 363 -3.56 -2.26 20.86
N TYR A 364 -3.61 -0.96 20.58
CA TYR A 364 -2.80 0.00 21.35
C TYR A 364 -3.20 0.06 22.84
N ALA A 365 -4.49 -0.03 23.14
CA ALA A 365 -4.97 -0.07 24.53
C ALA A 365 -4.42 -1.27 25.32
N ARG A 366 -4.20 -2.42 24.67
CA ARG A 366 -3.64 -3.62 25.31
C ARG A 366 -2.20 -3.46 25.74
N PHE A 367 -1.44 -2.55 25.08
CA PHE A 367 -0.02 -2.32 25.32
C PHE A 367 0.26 -0.94 25.94
N ALA A 368 -0.75 -0.14 26.24
CA ALA A 368 -0.61 1.12 26.94
C ALA A 368 -0.37 0.85 28.44
N ALA A 369 0.84 1.14 28.92
CA ALA A 369 1.20 1.02 30.32
C ALA A 369 0.60 2.14 31.19
#